data_69214080c49529b9e384c1c54e928c13
#
_entry.id   69214080c49529b9e384c1c54e928c13
#
_cell.length_a   1.000
_cell.length_b   1.000
_cell.length_c   1.000
_cell.angle_alpha   90.00
_cell.angle_beta   90.00
_cell.angle_gamma   90.00
#
_symmetry.space_group_name_H-M   'P 1'
#
loop_
_entity.id
_entity.type
_entity.pdbx_description
1 polymer ?
#
loop_
_entity_poly.entity_id
_entity_poly.type
_entity_poly.pdbx_seq_one_letter_code
_entity_poly.pdbx_strand_id
1 'polypeptide(L)'
;MLYADDVRKNLAKAFEFADTQVFRRAALPKFYTDLLGRKLFLLLLTIQGLGAFALITLVVMLKKNGVARNVMGPRIRQEIVRAGVALMPMFMFVAFALGFLVIGQTVSALARVGATDYLGSTMVIVVVRELGPLLAAVLVLARVGTAHVIELGTARAMGEVEALEALGIDPVHYLIVPRVWGMMAGIFSLTVYLIIGALGSGYLWAFLQDVPLTPGDYFKQLTEALGWLDFALLALKTVAFGFFIAIVACYHGLAQPLRLEEVSRVAVRAVTQGVIVCLLIDALFIVLYLVA
;
A
#
# COMPACT_ATOMS: atom_id res chain seq x y z
N MET A 1 -5.52 18.40 28.42
CA MET A 1 -6.73 19.05 27.93
C MET A 1 -6.44 20.01 26.76
N LEU A 2 -5.50 20.93 26.84
CA LEU A 2 -5.14 21.89 25.77
C LEU A 2 -4.66 21.27 24.44
N TYR A 3 -4.03 20.11 24.48
CA TYR A 3 -3.49 19.44 23.28
C TYR A 3 -4.57 18.71 22.43
N ALA A 4 -5.65 18.24 23.06
CA ALA A 4 -6.77 17.61 22.35
C ALA A 4 -7.56 18.65 21.52
N ASP A 5 -7.65 19.90 22.02
CA ASP A 5 -8.31 21.00 21.31
C ASP A 5 -7.52 21.47 20.08
N ASP A 6 -6.20 21.44 20.11
CA ASP A 6 -5.37 21.83 18.96
C ASP A 6 -5.41 20.76 17.84
N VAL A 7 -5.38 19.48 18.20
CA VAL A 7 -5.56 18.37 17.25
C VAL A 7 -7.00 18.38 16.69
N ARG A 8 -7.98 18.69 17.53
CA ARG A 8 -9.39 18.83 17.13
C ARG A 8 -9.61 19.98 16.15
N LYS A 9 -9.00 21.15 16.42
CA LYS A 9 -9.02 22.31 15.52
C LYS A 9 -8.30 22.05 14.19
N ASN A 10 -7.20 21.30 14.22
CA ASN A 10 -6.46 20.98 13.02
C ASN A 10 -7.13 19.87 12.20
N LEU A 11 -7.77 18.90 12.85
CA LEU A 11 -8.64 17.91 12.17
C LEU A 11 -9.89 18.59 11.59
N ALA A 12 -10.58 19.42 12.37
CA ALA A 12 -11.72 20.16 11.89
C ALA A 12 -11.35 21.07 10.70
N LYS A 13 -10.20 21.75 10.74
CA LYS A 13 -9.68 22.51 9.60
C LYS A 13 -9.33 21.62 8.41
N ALA A 14 -8.70 20.48 8.61
CA ALA A 14 -8.40 19.55 7.52
C ALA A 14 -9.67 18.93 6.92
N PHE A 15 -10.71 18.73 7.73
CA PHE A 15 -12.02 18.26 7.26
C PHE A 15 -12.90 19.41 6.71
N GLU A 16 -12.79 20.63 7.24
CA GLU A 16 -13.45 21.84 6.70
C GLU A 16 -12.89 22.22 5.32
N PHE A 17 -11.60 22.02 5.06
CA PHE A 17 -11.02 22.15 3.72
C PHE A 17 -11.56 21.11 2.74
N ALA A 18 -12.06 19.98 3.22
CA ALA A 18 -12.75 18.98 2.40
C ALA A 18 -14.26 19.29 2.20
N ASP A 19 -14.79 20.28 2.92
CA ASP A 19 -16.20 20.63 2.85
C ASP A 19 -16.51 21.36 1.53
N THR A 20 -17.39 20.74 0.77
CA THR A 20 -17.84 21.15 -0.58
C THR A 20 -18.47 22.54 -0.66
N GLN A 21 -18.61 23.27 0.42
CA GLN A 21 -19.15 24.63 0.43
C GLN A 21 -18.21 25.68 -0.19
N VAL A 22 -16.89 25.47 -0.15
CA VAL A 22 -15.92 26.32 -0.84
C VAL A 22 -16.10 26.23 -2.37
N PHE A 23 -16.58 25.08 -2.86
CA PHE A 23 -16.81 24.84 -4.29
C PHE A 23 -18.04 25.53 -4.87
N ARG A 24 -18.99 25.92 -4.05
CA ARG A 24 -20.24 26.56 -4.51
C ARG A 24 -20.12 28.06 -4.83
N ARG A 25 -19.04 28.72 -4.37
CA ARG A 25 -18.87 30.16 -4.50
C ARG A 25 -17.86 30.64 -5.56
N ALA A 26 -17.06 29.74 -6.13
CA ALA A 26 -16.17 30.08 -7.24
C ALA A 26 -16.90 29.88 -8.58
N ALA A 27 -17.74 30.84 -8.93
CA ALA A 27 -18.27 30.98 -10.30
C ALA A 27 -17.12 31.41 -11.22
N LEU A 28 -16.51 30.47 -11.94
CA LEU A 28 -15.50 30.70 -12.97
C LEU A 28 -16.12 30.54 -14.37
N PRO A 29 -15.66 31.29 -15.37
CA PRO A 29 -16.31 31.42 -16.66
C PRO A 29 -16.23 30.17 -17.53
N LYS A 30 -17.27 30.00 -18.34
CA LYS A 30 -17.54 28.81 -19.16
C LYS A 30 -16.62 28.76 -20.39
N PHE A 31 -15.64 27.82 -20.44
CA PHE A 31 -15.08 27.33 -21.69
C PHE A 31 -14.39 25.97 -21.50
N TYR A 32 -14.12 25.22 -22.57
CA TYR A 32 -13.58 23.87 -22.60
C TYR A 32 -12.30 23.61 -21.77
N THR A 33 -11.57 24.64 -21.37
CA THR A 33 -10.45 24.63 -20.43
C THR A 33 -10.88 24.32 -18.99
N ASP A 34 -12.16 24.50 -18.66
CA ASP A 34 -12.71 24.33 -17.31
C ASP A 34 -12.78 22.85 -16.84
N LEU A 35 -13.01 21.92 -17.76
CA LEU A 35 -13.15 20.51 -17.40
C LEU A 35 -11.79 19.87 -17.00
N LEU A 36 -10.72 20.23 -17.70
CA LEU A 36 -9.37 19.78 -17.36
C LEU A 36 -8.84 20.51 -16.10
N GLY A 37 -8.98 21.84 -16.08
CA GLY A 37 -8.55 22.68 -14.95
C GLY A 37 -9.26 22.30 -13.65
N ARG A 38 -10.58 22.06 -13.71
CA ARG A 38 -11.37 21.65 -12.55
C ARG A 38 -10.98 20.24 -12.04
N LYS A 39 -10.73 19.28 -12.94
CA LYS A 39 -10.26 17.96 -12.56
C LYS A 39 -8.85 18.01 -11.95
N LEU A 40 -7.96 18.82 -12.54
CA LEU A 40 -6.60 19.01 -12.03
C LEU A 40 -6.61 19.69 -10.64
N PHE A 41 -7.43 20.71 -10.47
CA PHE A 41 -7.59 21.41 -9.20
C PHE A 41 -8.18 20.51 -8.10
N LEU A 42 -9.20 19.70 -8.42
CA LEU A 42 -9.74 18.69 -7.51
C LEU A 42 -8.70 17.63 -7.12
N LEU A 43 -7.86 17.23 -8.06
CA LEU A 43 -6.78 16.29 -7.83
C LEU A 43 -5.72 16.88 -6.90
N LEU A 44 -5.32 18.13 -7.11
CA LEU A 44 -4.38 18.84 -6.22
C LEU A 44 -4.93 18.98 -4.80
N LEU A 45 -6.21 19.32 -4.63
CA LEU A 45 -6.85 19.39 -3.31
C LEU A 45 -6.91 18.05 -2.62
N THR A 46 -7.18 16.98 -3.37
CA THR A 46 -7.17 15.60 -2.82
C THR A 46 -5.76 15.20 -2.37
N ILE A 47 -4.73 15.55 -3.15
CA ILE A 47 -3.33 15.31 -2.78
C ILE A 47 -2.95 16.09 -1.52
N GLN A 48 -3.35 17.35 -1.41
CA GLN A 48 -3.11 18.15 -0.20
C GLN A 48 -3.82 17.56 1.03
N GLY A 49 -5.08 17.13 0.87
CA GLY A 49 -5.84 16.48 1.93
C GLY A 49 -5.21 15.16 2.38
N LEU A 50 -4.80 14.32 1.43
CA LEU A 50 -4.08 13.08 1.71
C LEU A 50 -2.73 13.33 2.41
N GLY A 51 -1.97 14.33 1.96
CA GLY A 51 -0.70 14.71 2.56
C GLY A 51 -0.86 15.20 4.00
N ALA A 52 -1.82 16.07 4.26
CA ALA A 52 -2.13 16.53 5.61
C ALA A 52 -2.57 15.38 6.53
N PHE A 53 -3.43 14.50 6.03
CA PHE A 53 -3.88 13.32 6.78
C PHE A 53 -2.74 12.34 7.07
N ALA A 54 -1.84 12.12 6.11
CA ALA A 54 -0.64 11.30 6.28
C ALA A 54 0.28 11.86 7.37
N LEU A 55 0.52 13.18 7.35
CA LEU A 55 1.35 13.85 8.37
C LEU A 55 0.72 13.76 9.76
N ILE A 56 -0.59 14.01 9.88
CA ILE A 56 -1.30 13.89 11.16
C ILE A 56 -1.19 12.46 11.69
N THR A 57 -1.44 11.46 10.85
CA THR A 57 -1.36 10.06 11.22
C THR A 57 0.05 9.68 11.66
N LEU A 58 1.07 10.13 10.93
CA LEU A 58 2.48 9.89 11.26
C LEU A 58 2.84 10.50 12.61
N VAL A 59 2.45 11.76 12.87
CA VAL A 59 2.69 12.44 14.16
C VAL A 59 1.98 11.72 15.30
N VAL A 60 0.74 11.27 15.09
CA VAL A 60 -0.01 10.50 16.11
C VAL A 60 0.67 9.16 16.38
N MET A 61 1.10 8.45 15.34
CA MET A 61 1.86 7.21 15.46
C MET A 61 3.14 7.37 16.29
N LEU A 62 3.92 8.42 16.00
CA LEU A 62 5.20 8.65 16.69
C LEU A 62 5.00 9.13 18.14
N LYS A 63 4.05 10.04 18.39
CA LYS A 63 3.84 10.63 19.73
C LYS A 63 3.07 9.73 20.68
N LYS A 64 2.11 8.93 20.19
CA LYS A 64 1.22 8.10 21.02
C LYS A 64 1.59 6.61 21.03
N ASN A 65 2.77 6.24 20.54
CA ASN A 65 3.21 4.83 20.42
C ASN A 65 3.23 4.04 21.74
N GLY A 66 3.19 4.72 22.90
CA GLY A 66 3.13 4.09 24.23
C GLY A 66 1.78 4.18 24.93
N VAL A 67 0.83 4.96 24.39
CA VAL A 67 -0.46 5.21 25.04
C VAL A 67 -1.42 4.05 24.77
N ALA A 68 -2.07 3.56 25.84
CA ALA A 68 -3.05 2.46 25.79
C ALA A 68 -2.51 1.15 25.15
N ARG A 69 -1.25 0.79 25.44
CA ARG A 69 -0.56 -0.37 24.82
C ARG A 69 -1.33 -1.68 24.98
N ASN A 70 -2.04 -1.84 26.12
CA ASN A 70 -2.86 -3.04 26.38
C ASN A 70 -4.08 -3.16 25.47
N VAL A 71 -4.60 -2.06 24.93
CA VAL A 71 -5.74 -2.04 23.99
C VAL A 71 -5.25 -2.03 22.54
N MET A 72 -4.18 -1.29 22.26
CA MET A 72 -3.65 -1.13 20.89
C MET A 72 -2.90 -2.38 20.42
N GLY A 73 -2.16 -3.06 21.29
CA GLY A 73 -1.39 -4.25 20.94
C GLY A 73 -2.22 -5.37 20.30
N PRO A 74 -3.30 -5.83 20.94
CA PRO A 74 -4.20 -6.83 20.34
C PRO A 74 -4.81 -6.40 19.00
N ARG A 75 -5.17 -5.12 18.85
CA ARG A 75 -5.72 -4.58 17.59
C ARG A 75 -4.68 -4.57 16.48
N ILE A 76 -3.47 -4.09 16.75
CA ILE A 76 -2.36 -4.13 15.77
C ILE A 76 -2.11 -5.57 15.33
N ARG A 77 -2.05 -6.53 16.27
CA ARG A 77 -1.87 -7.94 15.95
C ARG A 77 -3.00 -8.47 15.06
N GLN A 78 -4.24 -8.12 15.35
CA GLN A 78 -5.39 -8.53 14.55
C GLN A 78 -5.30 -7.98 13.12
N GLU A 79 -4.91 -6.72 12.96
CA GLU A 79 -4.73 -6.12 11.64
C GLU A 79 -3.53 -6.72 10.88
N ILE A 80 -2.43 -7.07 11.55
CA ILE A 80 -1.30 -7.78 10.95
C ILE A 80 -1.73 -9.17 10.45
N VAL A 81 -2.50 -9.91 11.25
CA VAL A 81 -3.02 -11.23 10.83
C VAL A 81 -3.94 -11.07 9.63
N ARG A 82 -4.80 -10.07 9.63
CA ARG A 82 -5.76 -9.78 8.56
C ARG A 82 -5.07 -9.35 7.26
N ALA A 83 -4.09 -8.44 7.34
CA ALA A 83 -3.36 -7.93 6.18
C ALA A 83 -2.25 -8.86 5.69
N GLY A 84 -1.79 -9.79 6.51
CA GLY A 84 -0.72 -10.72 6.20
C GLY A 84 -1.22 -12.17 6.14
N VAL A 85 -1.34 -12.82 7.30
CA VAL A 85 -1.55 -14.27 7.40
C VAL A 85 -2.79 -14.76 6.65
N ALA A 86 -3.91 -14.02 6.73
CA ALA A 86 -5.15 -14.38 6.07
C ALA A 86 -5.05 -14.42 4.54
N LEU A 87 -4.08 -13.71 3.96
CA LEU A 87 -3.86 -13.65 2.51
C LEU A 87 -2.81 -14.65 2.02
N MET A 88 -2.08 -15.35 2.90
CA MET A 88 -1.03 -16.29 2.50
C MET A 88 -1.45 -17.32 1.45
N PRO A 89 -2.63 -17.99 1.53
CA PRO A 89 -3.02 -18.97 0.52
C PRO A 89 -3.16 -18.37 -0.88
N MET A 90 -3.73 -17.17 -0.98
CA MET A 90 -3.87 -16.46 -2.24
C MET A 90 -2.48 -16.06 -2.78
N PHE A 91 -1.60 -15.58 -1.92
CA PHE A 91 -0.23 -15.21 -2.30
C PHE A 91 0.61 -16.43 -2.71
N MET A 92 0.39 -17.59 -2.14
CA MET A 92 1.02 -18.84 -2.59
C MET A 92 0.68 -19.14 -4.04
N PHE A 93 -0.60 -19.07 -4.39
CA PHE A 93 -1.05 -19.26 -5.77
C PHE A 93 -0.43 -18.22 -6.74
N VAL A 94 -0.44 -16.94 -6.35
CA VAL A 94 0.16 -15.86 -7.15
C VAL A 94 1.67 -16.04 -7.29
N ALA A 95 2.37 -16.47 -6.25
CA ALA A 95 3.79 -16.75 -6.27
C ALA A 95 4.14 -17.88 -7.26
N PHE A 96 3.38 -18.97 -7.23
CA PHE A 96 3.52 -20.04 -8.22
C PHE A 96 3.27 -19.55 -9.64
N ALA A 97 2.16 -18.82 -9.86
CA ALA A 97 1.84 -18.29 -11.18
C ALA A 97 2.94 -17.35 -11.70
N LEU A 98 3.47 -16.47 -10.84
CA LEU A 98 4.55 -15.56 -11.20
C LEU A 98 5.85 -16.31 -11.51
N GLY A 99 6.20 -17.32 -10.71
CA GLY A 99 7.37 -18.15 -10.96
C GLY A 99 7.27 -18.92 -12.28
N PHE A 100 6.15 -19.58 -12.55
CA PHE A 100 5.94 -20.30 -13.80
C PHE A 100 5.90 -19.39 -15.01
N LEU A 101 5.13 -18.30 -14.96
CA LEU A 101 4.91 -17.44 -16.12
C LEU A 101 6.09 -16.50 -16.37
N VAL A 102 6.52 -15.76 -15.36
CA VAL A 102 7.55 -14.72 -15.56
C VAL A 102 8.95 -15.33 -15.54
N ILE A 103 9.29 -16.07 -14.46
CA ILE A 103 10.62 -16.64 -14.32
C ILE A 103 10.85 -17.72 -15.36
N GLY A 104 9.87 -18.62 -15.56
CA GLY A 104 9.97 -19.69 -16.54
C GLY A 104 10.20 -19.19 -17.97
N GLN A 105 9.47 -18.14 -18.38
CA GLN A 105 9.66 -17.55 -19.71
C GLN A 105 11.01 -16.83 -19.82
N THR A 106 11.45 -16.14 -18.76
CA THR A 106 12.74 -15.45 -18.75
C THR A 106 13.90 -16.44 -18.83
N VAL A 107 13.84 -17.53 -18.06
CA VAL A 107 14.84 -18.62 -18.13
C VAL A 107 14.91 -19.21 -19.54
N SER A 108 13.76 -19.55 -20.13
CA SER A 108 13.70 -20.12 -21.47
C SER A 108 14.23 -19.15 -22.54
N ALA A 109 13.93 -17.86 -22.40
CA ALA A 109 14.44 -16.84 -23.33
C ALA A 109 15.95 -16.66 -23.24
N LEU A 110 16.50 -16.56 -22.03
CA LEU A 110 17.95 -16.42 -21.81
C LEU A 110 18.72 -17.69 -22.23
N ALA A 111 18.16 -18.88 -21.98
CA ALA A 111 18.77 -20.12 -22.42
C ALA A 111 18.88 -20.22 -23.95
N ARG A 112 17.86 -19.75 -24.71
CA ARG A 112 17.89 -19.75 -26.18
C ARG A 112 18.97 -18.86 -26.78
N VAL A 113 19.32 -17.75 -26.11
CA VAL A 113 20.38 -16.82 -26.55
C VAL A 113 21.74 -17.13 -25.92
N GLY A 114 21.83 -18.19 -25.11
CA GLY A 114 23.08 -18.57 -24.44
C GLY A 114 23.53 -17.61 -23.33
N ALA A 115 22.61 -16.81 -22.78
CA ALA A 115 22.89 -15.78 -21.76
C ALA A 115 22.50 -16.21 -20.34
N THR A 116 22.70 -17.50 -20.02
CA THR A 116 22.31 -18.10 -18.71
C THR A 116 23.04 -17.48 -17.52
N ASP A 117 24.19 -16.85 -17.73
CA ASP A 117 24.99 -16.19 -16.68
C ASP A 117 24.30 -14.95 -16.11
N TYR A 118 23.37 -14.34 -16.87
CA TYR A 118 22.59 -13.16 -16.43
C TYR A 118 21.27 -13.50 -15.74
N LEU A 119 20.97 -14.80 -15.54
CA LEU A 119 19.71 -15.23 -14.94
C LEU A 119 19.51 -14.62 -13.54
N GLY A 120 20.51 -14.74 -12.66
CA GLY A 120 20.42 -14.24 -11.28
C GLY A 120 20.12 -12.75 -11.22
N SER A 121 20.88 -11.92 -11.95
CA SER A 121 20.67 -10.47 -11.98
C SER A 121 19.31 -10.07 -12.57
N THR A 122 18.89 -10.73 -13.65
CA THR A 122 17.57 -10.48 -14.25
C THR A 122 16.43 -10.83 -13.27
N MET A 123 16.52 -11.98 -12.55
CA MET A 123 15.52 -12.36 -11.56
C MET A 123 15.43 -11.37 -10.40
N VAL A 124 16.59 -10.89 -9.91
CA VAL A 124 16.62 -9.90 -8.85
C VAL A 124 15.96 -8.59 -9.32
N ILE A 125 16.30 -8.10 -10.49
CA ILE A 125 15.73 -6.86 -11.01
C ILE A 125 14.21 -7.01 -11.21
N VAL A 126 13.77 -8.04 -11.92
CA VAL A 126 12.36 -8.17 -12.32
C VAL A 126 11.47 -8.59 -11.15
N VAL A 127 11.88 -9.61 -10.38
CA VAL A 127 11.01 -10.21 -9.37
C VAL A 127 11.20 -9.55 -8.01
N VAL A 128 12.45 -9.35 -7.55
CA VAL A 128 12.70 -8.85 -6.20
C VAL A 128 12.49 -7.34 -6.13
N ARG A 129 13.01 -6.58 -7.10
CA ARG A 129 12.96 -5.11 -7.05
C ARG A 129 11.61 -4.55 -7.50
N GLU A 130 10.95 -5.18 -8.51
CA GLU A 130 9.77 -4.60 -9.15
C GLU A 130 8.49 -5.40 -8.93
N LEU A 131 8.33 -6.56 -9.58
CA LEU A 131 7.06 -7.29 -9.61
C LEU A 131 6.59 -7.77 -8.24
N GLY A 132 7.50 -8.26 -7.41
CA GLY A 132 7.15 -8.76 -6.07
C GLY A 132 6.49 -7.71 -5.20
N PRO A 133 7.14 -6.58 -4.92
CA PRO A 133 6.58 -5.51 -4.10
C PRO A 133 5.31 -4.90 -4.68
N LEU A 134 5.29 -4.62 -6.00
CA LEU A 134 4.16 -3.98 -6.66
C LEU A 134 2.92 -4.88 -6.66
N LEU A 135 3.07 -6.17 -7.01
CA LEU A 135 1.96 -7.13 -6.97
C LEU A 135 1.43 -7.31 -5.55
N ALA A 136 2.32 -7.44 -4.57
CA ALA A 136 1.91 -7.53 -3.17
C ALA A 136 1.11 -6.30 -2.74
N ALA A 137 1.57 -5.10 -3.06
CA ALA A 137 0.90 -3.85 -2.73
C ALA A 137 -0.50 -3.77 -3.36
N VAL A 138 -0.62 -4.06 -4.67
CA VAL A 138 -1.89 -3.98 -5.40
C VAL A 138 -2.90 -5.03 -4.92
N LEU A 139 -2.46 -6.27 -4.65
CA LEU A 139 -3.33 -7.32 -4.14
C LEU A 139 -3.85 -7.03 -2.72
N VAL A 140 -2.98 -6.52 -1.83
CA VAL A 140 -3.39 -6.13 -0.48
C VAL A 140 -4.31 -4.90 -0.53
N LEU A 141 -4.02 -3.92 -1.38
CA LEU A 141 -4.90 -2.77 -1.61
C LEU A 141 -6.30 -3.22 -2.05
N ALA A 142 -6.37 -4.11 -3.05
CA ALA A 142 -7.65 -4.60 -3.58
C ALA A 142 -8.46 -5.38 -2.55
N ARG A 143 -7.82 -6.11 -1.66
CA ARG A 143 -8.48 -7.00 -0.70
C ARG A 143 -8.71 -6.33 0.66
N VAL A 144 -7.64 -5.85 1.28
CA VAL A 144 -7.68 -5.28 2.64
C VAL A 144 -7.95 -3.79 2.62
N GLY A 145 -7.34 -3.05 1.69
CA GLY A 145 -7.58 -1.61 1.53
C GLY A 145 -9.07 -1.31 1.27
N THR A 146 -9.70 -2.07 0.37
CA THR A 146 -11.14 -1.96 0.09
C THR A 146 -12.00 -2.25 1.33
N ALA A 147 -11.65 -3.30 2.08
CA ALA A 147 -12.36 -3.64 3.32
C ALA A 147 -12.24 -2.52 4.36
N HIS A 148 -11.07 -1.91 4.51
CA HIS A 148 -10.88 -0.77 5.42
C HIS A 148 -11.73 0.44 5.04
N VAL A 149 -11.86 0.76 3.75
CA VAL A 149 -12.74 1.85 3.28
C VAL A 149 -14.20 1.57 3.66
N ILE A 150 -14.66 0.34 3.40
CA ILE A 150 -16.05 -0.06 3.67
C ILE A 150 -16.32 -0.03 5.18
N GLU A 151 -15.45 -0.60 6.00
CA GLU A 151 -15.61 -0.63 7.45
C GLU A 151 -15.62 0.77 8.06
N LEU A 152 -14.65 1.61 7.71
CA LEU A 152 -14.58 2.97 8.22
C LEU A 152 -15.73 3.85 7.72
N GLY A 153 -16.10 3.70 6.45
CA GLY A 153 -17.23 4.42 5.88
C GLY A 153 -18.56 4.03 6.53
N THR A 154 -18.74 2.74 6.81
CA THR A 154 -19.93 2.23 7.53
C THR A 154 -19.93 2.71 8.98
N ALA A 155 -18.81 2.59 9.70
CA ALA A 155 -18.69 3.06 11.09
C ALA A 155 -19.01 4.56 11.20
N ARG A 156 -18.54 5.36 10.23
CA ARG A 156 -18.86 6.78 10.17
C ARG A 156 -20.35 7.04 9.84
N ALA A 157 -20.90 6.32 8.88
CA ALA A 157 -22.32 6.45 8.51
C ALA A 157 -23.28 6.07 9.67
N MET A 158 -22.83 5.19 10.56
CA MET A 158 -23.58 4.77 11.76
C MET A 158 -23.34 5.67 12.99
N GLY A 159 -22.48 6.71 12.89
CA GLY A 159 -22.20 7.63 14.00
C GLY A 159 -21.20 7.08 15.03
N GLU A 160 -20.52 5.97 14.75
CA GLU A 160 -19.55 5.37 15.69
C GLU A 160 -18.31 6.27 15.90
N VAL A 161 -17.92 7.01 14.88
CA VAL A 161 -16.76 7.93 14.95
C VAL A 161 -17.10 9.10 15.88
N GLU A 162 -18.28 9.68 15.74
CA GLU A 162 -18.80 10.76 16.57
C GLU A 162 -19.01 10.30 18.03
N ALA A 163 -19.45 9.06 18.22
CA ALA A 163 -19.59 8.45 19.54
C ALA A 163 -18.23 8.29 20.25
N LEU A 164 -17.19 7.88 19.52
CA LEU A 164 -15.82 7.81 20.06
C LEU A 164 -15.29 9.19 20.48
N GLU A 165 -15.55 10.20 19.65
CA GLU A 165 -15.18 11.59 19.98
C GLU A 165 -15.91 12.12 21.21
N ALA A 166 -17.21 11.82 21.36
CA ALA A 166 -18.01 12.17 22.53
C ALA A 166 -17.46 11.54 23.84
N LEU A 167 -16.88 10.34 23.74
CA LEU A 167 -16.21 9.65 24.84
C LEU A 167 -14.75 10.16 25.09
N GLY A 168 -14.28 11.16 24.33
CA GLY A 168 -12.92 11.68 24.43
C GLY A 168 -11.83 10.77 23.85
N ILE A 169 -12.23 9.77 23.06
CA ILE A 169 -11.30 8.84 22.38
C ILE A 169 -10.95 9.42 21.01
N ASP A 170 -9.63 9.55 20.74
CA ASP A 170 -9.13 10.03 19.44
C ASP A 170 -9.34 8.96 18.36
N PRO A 171 -10.22 9.19 17.35
CA PRO A 171 -10.52 8.20 16.32
C PRO A 171 -9.30 7.84 15.46
N VAL A 172 -8.39 8.81 15.24
CA VAL A 172 -7.17 8.56 14.46
C VAL A 172 -6.29 7.54 15.16
N HIS A 173 -6.06 7.74 16.46
CA HIS A 173 -5.26 6.81 17.24
C HIS A 173 -5.91 5.42 17.33
N TYR A 174 -7.22 5.36 17.57
CA TYR A 174 -7.93 4.13 17.85
C TYR A 174 -8.27 3.29 16.60
N LEU A 175 -8.64 3.94 15.48
CA LEU A 175 -9.09 3.28 14.26
C LEU A 175 -8.01 3.20 13.19
N ILE A 176 -7.17 4.24 13.03
CA ILE A 176 -6.26 4.35 11.90
C ILE A 176 -4.89 3.75 12.19
N VAL A 177 -4.29 4.09 13.32
CA VAL A 177 -2.93 3.64 13.66
C VAL A 177 -2.77 2.11 13.60
N PRO A 178 -3.68 1.28 14.15
CA PRO A 178 -3.56 -0.17 14.03
C PRO A 178 -3.59 -0.68 12.59
N ARG A 179 -4.44 -0.06 11.74
CA ARG A 179 -4.55 -0.42 10.32
C ARG A 179 -3.27 -0.08 9.55
N VAL A 180 -2.67 1.06 9.84
CA VAL A 180 -1.40 1.46 9.22
C VAL A 180 -0.29 0.46 9.58
N TRP A 181 -0.12 0.13 10.85
CA TRP A 181 0.86 -0.88 11.28
C TRP A 181 0.57 -2.26 10.67
N GLY A 182 -0.70 -2.66 10.63
CA GLY A 182 -1.12 -3.91 10.01
C GLY A 182 -0.76 -4.00 8.54
N MET A 183 -1.05 -2.94 7.79
CA MET A 183 -0.76 -2.87 6.35
C MET A 183 0.75 -2.84 6.06
N MET A 184 1.53 -2.05 6.81
CA MET A 184 2.99 -1.99 6.66
C MET A 184 3.63 -3.36 6.88
N ALA A 185 3.31 -4.02 8.00
CA ALA A 185 3.85 -5.33 8.33
C ALA A 185 3.30 -6.43 7.39
N GLY A 186 2.02 -6.36 7.02
CA GLY A 186 1.37 -7.30 6.13
C GLY A 186 1.98 -7.30 4.74
N ILE A 187 2.11 -6.13 4.10
CA ILE A 187 2.68 -6.01 2.75
C ILE A 187 4.15 -6.45 2.75
N PHE A 188 4.94 -6.04 3.74
CA PHE A 188 6.33 -6.46 3.84
C PHE A 188 6.45 -7.99 3.91
N SER A 189 5.74 -8.63 4.84
CA SER A 189 5.82 -10.09 5.02
C SER A 189 5.30 -10.86 3.80
N LEU A 190 4.19 -10.40 3.20
CA LEU A 190 3.63 -11.04 2.00
C LEU A 190 4.52 -10.85 0.77
N THR A 191 5.23 -9.72 0.65
CA THR A 191 6.21 -9.52 -0.44
C THR A 191 7.36 -10.50 -0.32
N VAL A 192 7.95 -10.65 0.88
CA VAL A 192 9.02 -11.63 1.11
C VAL A 192 8.54 -13.05 0.78
N TYR A 193 7.35 -13.41 1.27
CA TYR A 193 6.75 -14.71 1.00
C TYR A 193 6.52 -14.96 -0.50
N LEU A 194 6.01 -13.96 -1.22
CA LEU A 194 5.76 -14.01 -2.65
C LEU A 194 7.07 -14.17 -3.45
N ILE A 195 8.11 -13.42 -3.10
CA ILE A 195 9.43 -13.50 -3.75
C ILE A 195 10.02 -14.91 -3.57
N ILE A 196 10.05 -15.44 -2.35
CA ILE A 196 10.59 -16.77 -2.07
C ILE A 196 9.80 -17.83 -2.84
N GLY A 197 8.48 -17.77 -2.82
CA GLY A 197 7.62 -18.69 -3.55
C GLY A 197 7.81 -18.62 -5.06
N ALA A 198 7.94 -17.40 -5.62
CA ALA A 198 8.15 -17.18 -7.04
C ALA A 198 9.53 -17.70 -7.50
N LEU A 199 10.60 -17.37 -6.79
CA LEU A 199 11.94 -17.86 -7.10
C LEU A 199 12.02 -19.40 -7.03
N GLY A 200 11.40 -20.00 -6.01
CA GLY A 200 11.36 -21.44 -5.85
C GLY A 200 10.57 -22.15 -6.98
N SER A 201 9.39 -21.64 -7.32
CA SER A 201 8.58 -22.21 -8.40
C SER A 201 9.19 -21.94 -9.78
N GLY A 202 9.88 -20.83 -9.97
CA GLY A 202 10.61 -20.53 -11.20
C GLY A 202 11.78 -21.48 -11.45
N TYR A 203 12.53 -21.84 -10.39
CA TYR A 203 13.55 -22.89 -10.50
C TYR A 203 12.93 -24.25 -10.86
N LEU A 204 11.80 -24.62 -10.24
CA LEU A 204 11.09 -25.86 -10.56
C LEU A 204 10.72 -25.92 -12.05
N TRP A 205 10.29 -24.80 -12.64
CA TRP A 205 9.99 -24.71 -14.07
C TRP A 205 11.25 -24.89 -14.95
N ALA A 206 12.37 -24.25 -14.58
CA ALA A 206 13.65 -24.40 -15.27
C ALA A 206 14.12 -25.87 -15.26
N PHE A 207 13.96 -26.55 -14.15
CA PHE A 207 14.26 -27.97 -14.00
C PHE A 207 13.38 -28.85 -14.92
N LEU A 208 12.08 -28.56 -15.02
CA LEU A 208 11.16 -29.30 -15.90
C LEU A 208 11.44 -29.09 -17.38
N GLN A 209 12.14 -28.05 -17.76
CA GLN A 209 12.55 -27.75 -19.14
C GLN A 209 13.95 -28.26 -19.50
N ASP A 210 14.58 -29.06 -18.65
CA ASP A 210 15.93 -29.60 -18.85
C ASP A 210 16.99 -28.49 -19.13
N VAL A 211 16.78 -27.27 -18.57
CA VAL A 211 17.79 -26.23 -18.66
C VAL A 211 19.00 -26.67 -17.86
N PRO A 212 20.23 -26.63 -18.45
CA PRO A 212 21.45 -27.09 -17.78
C PRO A 212 21.88 -26.12 -16.66
N LEU A 213 21.06 -26.00 -15.62
CA LEU A 213 21.28 -25.15 -14.48
C LEU A 213 21.17 -25.98 -13.19
N THR A 214 22.31 -26.14 -12.50
CA THR A 214 22.27 -26.86 -11.23
C THR A 214 21.60 -26.00 -10.15
N PRO A 215 20.96 -26.60 -9.11
CA PRO A 215 20.40 -25.82 -8.00
C PRO A 215 21.47 -24.92 -7.35
N GLY A 216 22.69 -25.42 -7.22
CA GLY A 216 23.80 -24.68 -6.63
C GLY A 216 24.16 -23.43 -7.43
N ASP A 217 24.22 -23.52 -8.76
CA ASP A 217 24.54 -22.39 -9.64
C ASP A 217 23.43 -21.34 -9.62
N TYR A 218 22.16 -21.78 -9.61
CA TYR A 218 21.01 -20.89 -9.51
C TYR A 218 21.02 -20.06 -8.23
N PHE A 219 21.17 -20.71 -7.07
CA PHE A 219 21.23 -20.02 -5.79
C PHE A 219 22.48 -19.14 -5.67
N LYS A 220 23.63 -19.58 -6.22
CA LYS A 220 24.85 -18.79 -6.24
C LYS A 220 24.67 -17.50 -7.04
N GLN A 221 24.11 -17.58 -8.26
CA GLN A 221 23.82 -16.40 -9.08
C GLN A 221 22.85 -15.43 -8.40
N LEU A 222 21.82 -15.95 -7.69
CA LEU A 222 20.90 -15.12 -6.93
C LEU A 222 21.58 -14.40 -5.76
N THR A 223 22.43 -15.11 -5.01
CA THR A 223 23.15 -14.51 -3.87
C THR A 223 24.20 -13.52 -4.29
N GLU A 224 24.87 -13.72 -5.42
CA GLU A 224 25.83 -12.77 -5.99
C GLU A 224 25.14 -11.51 -6.55
N ALA A 225 23.90 -11.66 -7.06
CA ALA A 225 23.13 -10.55 -7.59
C ALA A 225 22.42 -9.72 -6.49
N LEU A 226 22.16 -10.32 -5.30
CA LEU A 226 21.48 -9.66 -4.18
C LEU A 226 22.49 -8.93 -3.30
N GLY A 227 22.46 -7.60 -3.33
CA GLY A 227 23.22 -6.76 -2.40
C GLY A 227 22.45 -6.43 -1.11
N TRP A 228 23.18 -6.00 -0.09
CA TRP A 228 22.56 -5.51 1.16
C TRP A 228 21.58 -4.35 0.90
N LEU A 229 21.89 -3.50 -0.06
CA LEU A 229 21.07 -2.36 -0.45
C LEU A 229 19.69 -2.81 -0.97
N ASP A 230 19.62 -3.95 -1.67
CA ASP A 230 18.35 -4.49 -2.18
C ASP A 230 17.38 -4.83 -1.05
N PHE A 231 17.87 -5.43 0.03
CA PHE A 231 17.05 -5.74 1.21
C PHE A 231 16.56 -4.47 1.90
N ALA A 232 17.43 -3.47 2.06
CA ALA A 232 17.06 -2.22 2.69
C ALA A 232 16.03 -1.43 1.87
N LEU A 233 16.23 -1.34 0.55
CA LEU A 233 15.29 -0.66 -0.35
C LEU A 233 13.97 -1.44 -0.50
N LEU A 234 14.00 -2.76 -0.54
CA LEU A 234 12.81 -3.61 -0.52
C LEU A 234 11.97 -3.36 0.74
N ALA A 235 12.61 -3.37 1.92
CA ALA A 235 11.92 -3.10 3.18
C ALA A 235 11.32 -1.69 3.19
N LEU A 236 12.08 -0.69 2.78
CA LEU A 236 11.62 0.70 2.72
C LEU A 236 10.45 0.86 1.72
N LYS A 237 10.55 0.28 0.51
CA LYS A 237 9.53 0.31 -0.55
C LYS A 237 8.22 -0.33 -0.07
N THR A 238 8.29 -1.52 0.52
CA THR A 238 7.10 -2.24 0.98
C THR A 238 6.43 -1.59 2.19
N VAL A 239 7.20 -1.05 3.12
CA VAL A 239 6.68 -0.26 4.25
C VAL A 239 6.03 1.02 3.75
N ALA A 240 6.64 1.71 2.78
CA ALA A 240 6.03 2.89 2.15
C ALA A 240 4.71 2.54 1.46
N PHE A 241 4.65 1.46 0.67
CA PHE A 241 3.39 0.97 0.11
C PHE A 241 2.33 0.76 1.18
N GLY A 242 2.65 0.04 2.26
CA GLY A 242 1.73 -0.24 3.36
C GLY A 242 1.20 1.02 4.03
N PHE A 243 2.08 1.98 4.29
CA PHE A 243 1.72 3.26 4.86
C PHE A 243 0.76 4.05 3.96
N PHE A 244 1.13 4.28 2.70
CA PHE A 244 0.32 5.10 1.80
C PHE A 244 -1.00 4.45 1.41
N ILE A 245 -1.03 3.12 1.21
CA ILE A 245 -2.28 2.38 0.96
C ILE A 245 -3.24 2.52 2.15
N ALA A 246 -2.73 2.36 3.38
CA ALA A 246 -3.54 2.53 4.58
C ALA A 246 -4.06 3.97 4.71
N ILE A 247 -3.24 4.97 4.43
CA ILE A 247 -3.64 6.38 4.43
C ILE A 247 -4.75 6.66 3.42
N VAL A 248 -4.59 6.21 2.17
CA VAL A 248 -5.61 6.39 1.13
C VAL A 248 -6.92 5.71 1.53
N ALA A 249 -6.87 4.47 2.01
CA ALA A 249 -8.05 3.74 2.44
C ALA A 249 -8.76 4.42 3.62
N CYS A 250 -8.01 4.80 4.65
CA CYS A 250 -8.58 5.47 5.84
C CYS A 250 -9.10 6.87 5.53
N TYR A 251 -8.40 7.63 4.68
CA TYR A 251 -8.85 8.95 4.25
C TYR A 251 -10.21 8.87 3.56
N HIS A 252 -10.36 7.98 2.59
CA HIS A 252 -11.62 7.82 1.87
C HIS A 252 -12.76 7.26 2.74
N GLY A 253 -12.44 6.42 3.70
CA GLY A 253 -13.44 5.92 4.65
C GLY A 253 -13.93 6.96 5.65
N LEU A 254 -13.07 7.94 6.02
CA LEU A 254 -13.38 8.91 7.06
C LEU A 254 -13.62 10.35 6.58
N ALA A 255 -13.20 10.72 5.37
CA ALA A 255 -13.15 12.12 4.94
C ALA A 255 -14.53 12.77 4.74
N GLN A 256 -15.59 12.01 4.51
CA GLN A 256 -16.94 12.55 4.28
C GLN A 256 -17.99 11.76 5.04
N PRO A 257 -19.05 12.41 5.54
CA PRO A 257 -20.23 11.69 6.03
C PRO A 257 -20.85 10.96 4.84
N LEU A 258 -20.60 9.65 4.75
CA LEU A 258 -21.08 8.80 3.67
C LEU A 258 -22.47 8.25 4.02
N ARG A 259 -23.36 8.27 3.02
CA ARG A 259 -24.55 7.42 3.07
C ARG A 259 -24.12 5.98 2.79
N LEU A 260 -24.76 5.00 3.41
CA LEU A 260 -24.44 3.57 3.22
C LEU A 260 -24.40 3.16 1.73
N GLU A 261 -25.24 3.76 0.90
CA GLU A 261 -25.30 3.54 -0.55
C GLU A 261 -24.07 4.04 -1.31
N GLU A 262 -23.35 5.03 -0.75
CA GLU A 262 -22.19 5.66 -1.38
C GLU A 262 -20.86 4.96 -1.06
N VAL A 263 -20.83 4.18 0.02
CA VAL A 263 -19.62 3.51 0.53
C VAL A 263 -18.94 2.67 -0.55
N SER A 264 -19.71 1.92 -1.34
CA SER A 264 -19.19 1.09 -2.43
C SER A 264 -18.51 1.92 -3.53
N ARG A 265 -19.09 3.07 -3.91
CA ARG A 265 -18.49 3.97 -4.92
C ARG A 265 -17.20 4.60 -4.41
N VAL A 266 -17.15 4.94 -3.15
CA VAL A 266 -15.96 5.50 -2.52
C VAL A 266 -14.84 4.46 -2.44
N ALA A 267 -15.16 3.20 -2.15
CA ALA A 267 -14.20 2.11 -2.16
C ALA A 267 -13.52 1.95 -3.53
N VAL A 268 -14.28 2.01 -4.63
CA VAL A 268 -13.70 1.97 -5.99
C VAL A 268 -12.77 3.15 -6.25
N ARG A 269 -13.14 4.36 -5.82
CA ARG A 269 -12.26 5.54 -5.96
C ARG A 269 -10.99 5.39 -5.14
N ALA A 270 -11.09 4.89 -3.92
CA ALA A 270 -9.94 4.64 -3.05
C ALA A 270 -8.96 3.64 -3.67
N VAL A 271 -9.47 2.55 -4.27
CA VAL A 271 -8.62 1.58 -4.97
C VAL A 271 -7.93 2.22 -6.16
N THR A 272 -8.65 2.97 -7.00
CA THR A 272 -8.06 3.64 -8.16
C THR A 272 -6.94 4.61 -7.74
N GLN A 273 -7.17 5.41 -6.72
CA GLN A 273 -6.14 6.33 -6.20
C GLN A 273 -5.00 5.58 -5.54
N GLY A 274 -5.29 4.51 -4.80
CA GLY A 274 -4.27 3.66 -4.20
C GLY A 274 -3.34 3.03 -5.23
N VAL A 275 -3.87 2.55 -6.36
CA VAL A 275 -3.05 2.03 -7.47
C VAL A 275 -2.15 3.13 -8.04
N ILE A 276 -2.69 4.33 -8.28
CA ILE A 276 -1.89 5.48 -8.78
C ILE A 276 -0.76 5.81 -7.80
N VAL A 277 -1.04 5.84 -6.50
CA VAL A 277 -0.04 6.10 -5.47
C VAL A 277 1.03 5.01 -5.45
N CYS A 278 0.63 3.73 -5.57
CA CYS A 278 1.59 2.62 -5.66
C CYS A 278 2.53 2.80 -6.87
N LEU A 279 1.98 3.11 -8.05
CA LEU A 279 2.80 3.32 -9.26
C LEU A 279 3.75 4.52 -9.12
N LEU A 280 3.32 5.60 -8.47
CA LEU A 280 4.19 6.75 -8.21
C LEU A 280 5.34 6.42 -7.24
N ILE A 281 5.04 5.67 -6.18
CA ILE A 281 6.06 5.20 -5.23
C ILE A 281 7.02 4.25 -5.95
N ASP A 282 6.51 3.33 -6.77
CA ASP A 282 7.30 2.39 -7.55
C ASP A 282 8.29 3.13 -8.46
N ALA A 283 7.78 4.09 -9.25
CA ALA A 283 8.61 4.93 -10.11
C ALA A 283 9.69 5.70 -9.33
N LEU A 284 9.36 6.21 -8.13
CA LEU A 284 10.33 6.87 -7.26
C LEU A 284 11.46 5.91 -6.85
N PHE A 285 11.12 4.67 -6.47
CA PHE A 285 12.11 3.68 -6.07
C PHE A 285 12.96 3.19 -7.23
N ILE A 286 12.41 3.10 -8.46
CA ILE A 286 13.22 2.83 -9.67
C ILE A 286 14.32 3.90 -9.84
N VAL A 287 13.97 5.18 -9.68
CA VAL A 287 14.96 6.27 -9.75
C VAL A 287 15.99 6.14 -8.62
N LEU A 288 15.55 5.78 -7.40
CA LEU A 288 16.47 5.56 -6.28
C LEU A 288 17.47 4.40 -6.56
N TYR A 289 16.99 3.30 -7.15
CA TYR A 289 17.86 2.18 -7.57
C TYR A 289 18.86 2.56 -8.67
N LEU A 290 18.53 3.53 -9.51
CA LEU A 290 19.42 4.01 -10.58
C LEU A 290 20.54 4.94 -10.04
N VAL A 291 20.27 5.64 -8.93
CA VAL A 291 21.21 6.61 -8.33
C VAL A 291 22.09 5.95 -7.26
N ALA A 292 21.63 4.89 -6.65
CA ALA A 292 22.33 4.15 -5.58
C ALA A 292 23.25 3.07 -6.14
#